data_6193bda1c998541263f7f84cc38af4d9
#
_entry.id   6193bda1c998541263f7f84cc38af4d9
#
_cell.length_a   1.000
_cell.length_b   1.000
_cell.length_c   1.000
_cell.angle_alpha   90.00
_cell.angle_beta   90.00
_cell.angle_gamma   90.00
#
_symmetry.space_group_name_H-M   'P 1'
#
loop_
_entity.id
_entity.type
_entity.pdbx_description
1 polymer ?
#
loop_
_entity_poly.entity_id
_entity_poly.type
_entity_poly.pdbx_seq_one_letter_code
_entity_poly.pdbx_strand_id
1 'polypeptide(L)'
;MNRILKIGMDVHSKNYTLCAMEPTIGSEDRIFGEIQVAPDYKEVICFIESLKMKLGLNDEYSIECGYEAGCLGYTLYHQLTNAGLKCVILAPTTMLTQQGQRVKTDKRDARLIAQCLCYGGYHPVYIPTGEDDAVKEYLRMRDDHKLAQKKLKQQINAFVLRHGHQYVGTKWTIKHITWLKRLELDPMYRETLNEYMASYEEQEAKIERYDKRIEEIAAEARYQENAKKLGCFLGIRTHTALSLIVETGDFKRFAKGNTYAAFLGLAPGEHSSSTNVNRLGISKAGNTHLRCLLIEAAKGICKGAIGHKSKALRSRQSGQAAGVIAYADKANTRLRGKYYKMIRHGKKKNVAVAAVARELACFVWGMMTGNISVASNTCTSALDVSQG
;
A
#
# COMPACT_ATOMS: atom_id res chain seq x y z
N MET A 1 37.68 -1.06 -16.02
CA MET A 1 36.53 -0.80 -15.12
C MET A 1 35.54 0.01 -15.93
N ASN A 2 34.34 -0.52 -16.20
CA ASN A 2 33.31 0.29 -16.86
C ASN A 2 32.93 1.46 -15.94
N ARG A 3 33.11 2.68 -16.41
CA ARG A 3 32.69 3.89 -15.70
C ARG A 3 31.18 4.02 -15.80
N ILE A 4 30.53 4.47 -14.75
CA ILE A 4 29.08 4.57 -14.69
C ILE A 4 28.69 6.03 -14.53
N LEU A 5 27.98 6.57 -15.51
CA LEU A 5 27.39 7.91 -15.44
C LEU A 5 25.96 7.78 -14.88
N LYS A 6 25.70 8.47 -13.78
CA LYS A 6 24.38 8.48 -13.14
C LYS A 6 23.64 9.78 -13.51
N ILE A 7 22.37 9.64 -13.89
CA ILE A 7 21.52 10.79 -14.22
C ILE A 7 20.35 10.82 -13.26
N GLY A 8 20.42 11.72 -12.30
CA GLY A 8 19.32 12.02 -11.38
C GLY A 8 18.35 12.97 -12.05
N MET A 9 17.07 12.67 -11.95
CA MET A 9 16.00 13.42 -12.59
C MET A 9 14.95 13.82 -11.57
N ASP A 10 14.74 15.12 -11.38
CA ASP A 10 13.57 15.64 -10.69
C ASP A 10 12.49 15.91 -11.72
N VAL A 11 11.41 15.14 -11.68
CA VAL A 11 10.40 15.06 -12.76
C VAL A 11 9.06 15.65 -12.31
N HIS A 12 8.63 16.67 -13.02
CA HIS A 12 7.35 17.35 -12.80
C HIS A 12 6.52 17.39 -14.09
N SER A 13 5.23 17.68 -13.96
CA SER A 13 4.32 17.77 -15.12
C SER A 13 4.66 18.90 -16.10
N LYS A 14 5.46 19.88 -15.67
CA LYS A 14 5.82 21.09 -16.48
C LYS A 14 7.24 21.04 -16.99
N ASN A 15 8.15 20.37 -16.33
CA ASN A 15 9.57 20.29 -16.68
C ASN A 15 10.23 19.08 -16.01
N TYR A 16 11.38 18.68 -16.54
CA TYR A 16 12.32 17.76 -15.90
C TYR A 16 13.62 18.49 -15.64
N THR A 17 14.17 18.34 -14.44
CA THR A 17 15.51 18.84 -14.10
C THR A 17 16.45 17.65 -14.00
N LEU A 18 17.52 17.67 -14.79
CA LEU A 18 18.45 16.58 -14.98
C LEU A 18 19.81 16.96 -14.39
N CYS A 19 20.47 16.03 -13.69
CA CYS A 19 21.84 16.17 -13.21
C CYS A 19 22.62 14.90 -13.57
N ALA A 20 23.67 15.07 -14.39
CA ALA A 20 24.59 13.99 -14.73
C ALA A 20 25.81 14.00 -13.82
N MET A 21 26.07 12.87 -13.14
CA MET A 21 27.10 12.76 -12.11
C MET A 21 27.88 11.45 -12.24
N GLU A 22 29.19 11.51 -11.98
CA GLU A 22 30.06 10.36 -11.83
C GLU A 22 30.46 10.23 -10.34
N PRO A 23 30.32 9.04 -9.71
CA PRO A 23 30.75 8.86 -8.33
C PRO A 23 32.28 8.97 -8.21
N THR A 24 32.75 9.74 -7.25
CA THR A 24 34.19 9.88 -6.95
C THR A 24 34.46 9.45 -5.51
N ILE A 25 35.56 8.71 -5.30
CA ILE A 25 35.98 8.26 -3.97
C ILE A 25 36.99 9.27 -3.41
N GLY A 26 36.65 9.91 -2.28
CA GLY A 26 37.58 10.80 -1.55
C GLY A 26 37.70 12.23 -2.08
N SER A 27 36.84 12.64 -3.01
CA SER A 27 36.73 14.02 -3.53
C SER A 27 35.26 14.39 -3.75
N GLU A 28 35.01 15.68 -4.08
CA GLU A 28 33.66 16.11 -4.45
C GLU A 28 33.14 15.37 -5.69
N ASP A 29 31.83 15.10 -5.73
CA ASP A 29 31.16 14.45 -6.86
C ASP A 29 31.38 15.24 -8.16
N ARG A 30 31.73 14.54 -9.21
CA ARG A 30 31.97 15.18 -10.51
C ARG A 30 30.66 15.34 -11.28
N ILE A 31 30.19 16.59 -11.43
CA ILE A 31 29.00 16.93 -12.20
C ILE A 31 29.42 17.28 -13.64
N PHE A 32 28.87 16.55 -14.62
CA PHE A 32 29.15 16.78 -16.03
C PHE A 32 28.15 17.71 -16.74
N GLY A 33 26.96 17.86 -16.17
CA GLY A 33 25.96 18.75 -16.70
C GLY A 33 24.68 18.76 -15.85
N GLU A 34 24.04 19.91 -15.86
CA GLU A 34 22.73 20.14 -15.25
C GLU A 34 21.89 20.94 -16.22
N ILE A 35 20.66 20.50 -16.45
CA ILE A 35 19.73 21.17 -17.37
C ILE A 35 18.30 21.01 -16.91
N GLN A 36 17.46 21.99 -17.23
CA GLN A 36 16.03 21.87 -17.15
C GLN A 36 15.47 21.78 -18.57
N VAL A 37 14.62 20.79 -18.81
CA VAL A 37 14.07 20.48 -20.13
C VAL A 37 12.55 20.34 -20.09
N ALA A 38 11.92 20.30 -21.25
CA ALA A 38 10.49 19.99 -21.36
C ALA A 38 10.17 18.58 -20.82
N PRO A 39 8.93 18.31 -20.37
CA PRO A 39 8.55 17.04 -19.77
C PRO A 39 8.32 15.95 -20.84
N ASP A 40 9.36 15.64 -21.60
CA ASP A 40 9.39 14.62 -22.63
C ASP A 40 10.63 13.73 -22.45
N TYR A 41 10.43 12.39 -22.54
CA TYR A 41 11.53 11.42 -22.45
C TYR A 41 12.57 11.63 -23.56
N LYS A 42 12.19 12.20 -24.73
CA LYS A 42 13.09 12.51 -25.84
C LYS A 42 14.13 13.57 -25.44
N GLU A 43 13.74 14.55 -24.64
CA GLU A 43 14.65 15.56 -24.12
C GLU A 43 15.71 14.95 -23.20
N VAL A 44 15.31 13.92 -22.42
CA VAL A 44 16.28 13.16 -21.60
C VAL A 44 17.28 12.43 -22.50
N ILE A 45 16.82 11.82 -23.58
CA ILE A 45 17.69 11.15 -24.56
C ILE A 45 18.62 12.16 -25.22
N CYS A 46 18.09 13.30 -25.69
CA CYS A 46 18.91 14.37 -26.29
C CYS A 46 20.01 14.87 -25.37
N PHE A 47 19.69 15.06 -24.08
CA PHE A 47 20.68 15.43 -23.07
C PHE A 47 21.77 14.36 -22.93
N ILE A 48 21.40 13.07 -22.86
CA ILE A 48 22.35 11.96 -22.77
C ILE A 48 23.27 11.91 -23.99
N GLU A 49 22.71 12.03 -25.20
CA GLU A 49 23.51 12.02 -26.44
C GLU A 49 24.45 13.24 -26.53
N SER A 50 23.99 14.42 -26.09
CA SER A 50 24.85 15.60 -26.01
C SER A 50 26.02 15.43 -25.06
N LEU A 51 25.80 14.75 -23.93
CA LEU A 51 26.86 14.42 -22.97
C LEU A 51 27.85 13.40 -23.55
N LYS A 52 27.35 12.36 -24.24
CA LYS A 52 28.21 11.38 -24.92
C LYS A 52 29.16 12.06 -25.90
N MET A 53 28.63 12.93 -26.76
CA MET A 53 29.43 13.69 -27.73
C MET A 53 30.45 14.63 -27.03
N LYS A 54 30.01 15.42 -26.06
CA LYS A 54 30.85 16.40 -25.37
C LYS A 54 31.99 15.76 -24.58
N LEU A 55 31.76 14.58 -23.99
CA LEU A 55 32.71 13.91 -23.13
C LEU A 55 33.51 12.82 -23.85
N GLY A 56 33.24 12.58 -25.16
CA GLY A 56 33.85 11.50 -25.92
C GLY A 56 33.60 10.14 -25.31
N LEU A 57 32.39 9.93 -24.73
CA LEU A 57 32.03 8.67 -24.09
C LEU A 57 31.88 7.59 -25.13
N ASN A 58 32.72 6.59 -25.07
CA ASN A 58 32.66 5.38 -25.87
C ASN A 58 31.89 4.28 -25.11
N ASP A 59 31.85 3.06 -25.62
CA ASP A 59 31.15 1.90 -25.05
C ASP A 59 31.62 1.48 -23.65
N GLU A 60 32.66 2.13 -23.10
CA GLU A 60 33.15 1.90 -21.75
C GLU A 60 32.24 2.53 -20.65
N TYR A 61 31.32 3.40 -21.03
CA TYR A 61 30.40 4.05 -20.09
C TYR A 61 29.04 3.38 -20.08
N SER A 62 28.63 2.93 -18.91
CA SER A 62 27.25 2.54 -18.62
C SER A 62 26.47 3.74 -18.09
N ILE A 63 25.30 4.03 -18.69
CA ILE A 63 24.43 5.13 -18.25
C ILE A 63 23.25 4.56 -17.51
N GLU A 64 23.00 5.08 -16.33
CA GLU A 64 21.84 4.73 -15.52
C GLU A 64 21.13 6.02 -15.07
N CYS A 65 19.83 6.11 -15.36
CA CYS A 65 18.99 7.22 -14.93
C CYS A 65 18.01 6.81 -13.85
N GLY A 66 17.53 7.76 -13.06
CA GLY A 66 16.53 7.49 -12.07
C GLY A 66 15.83 8.75 -11.59
N TYR A 67 14.62 8.56 -11.07
CA TYR A 67 13.79 9.63 -10.52
C TYR A 67 13.01 9.16 -9.30
N GLU A 68 12.55 10.13 -8.50
CA GLU A 68 11.76 9.85 -7.30
C GLU A 68 10.33 9.44 -7.67
N ALA A 69 9.79 8.43 -7.00
CA ALA A 69 8.39 8.02 -7.16
C ALA A 69 7.44 9.17 -6.79
N GLY A 70 6.64 9.59 -7.76
CA GLY A 70 5.71 10.71 -7.65
C GLY A 70 4.41 10.50 -8.42
N CYS A 71 3.73 11.59 -8.74
CA CYS A 71 2.42 11.59 -9.40
C CYS A 71 2.45 11.19 -10.88
N LEU A 72 3.63 11.14 -11.51
CA LEU A 72 3.76 10.80 -12.95
C LEU A 72 3.71 9.29 -13.24
N GLY A 73 3.57 8.45 -12.21
CA GLY A 73 3.46 7.01 -12.37
C GLY A 73 4.67 6.37 -13.04
N TYR A 74 4.44 5.37 -13.91
CA TYR A 74 5.49 4.56 -14.52
C TYR A 74 5.74 4.88 -16.00
N THR A 75 5.01 5.83 -16.61
CA THR A 75 5.08 6.12 -18.06
C THR A 75 6.48 6.49 -18.50
N LEU A 76 7.14 7.42 -17.79
CA LEU A 76 8.51 7.83 -18.11
C LEU A 76 9.50 6.66 -17.99
N TYR A 77 9.36 5.82 -16.96
CA TYR A 77 10.17 4.61 -16.80
C TYR A 77 10.07 3.69 -18.01
N HIS A 78 8.84 3.40 -18.47
CA HIS A 78 8.62 2.55 -19.64
C HIS A 78 9.16 3.18 -20.92
N GLN A 79 8.99 4.48 -21.11
CA GLN A 79 9.52 5.19 -22.28
C GLN A 79 11.05 5.13 -22.36
N LEU A 80 11.73 5.37 -21.23
CA LEU A 80 13.20 5.34 -21.16
C LEU A 80 13.74 3.92 -21.30
N THR A 81 13.11 2.93 -20.67
CA THR A 81 13.54 1.53 -20.79
C THR A 81 13.30 0.96 -22.17
N ASN A 82 12.19 1.32 -22.84
CA ASN A 82 11.93 0.94 -24.23
C ASN A 82 12.91 1.60 -25.21
N ALA A 83 13.46 2.77 -24.86
CA ALA A 83 14.54 3.41 -25.60
C ALA A 83 15.94 2.84 -25.29
N GLY A 84 16.03 1.74 -24.51
CA GLY A 84 17.28 1.05 -24.19
C GLY A 84 18.07 1.64 -23.02
N LEU A 85 17.50 2.61 -22.28
CA LEU A 85 18.15 3.21 -21.12
C LEU A 85 17.85 2.41 -19.85
N LYS A 86 18.86 2.21 -19.00
CA LYS A 86 18.66 1.67 -17.66
C LYS A 86 18.05 2.73 -16.78
N CYS A 87 16.81 2.54 -16.35
CA CYS A 87 16.08 3.48 -15.51
C CYS A 87 15.63 2.84 -14.21
N VAL A 88 15.65 3.62 -13.11
CA VAL A 88 15.21 3.19 -11.77
C VAL A 88 14.28 4.25 -11.18
N ILE A 89 13.22 3.81 -10.49
CA ILE A 89 12.38 4.70 -9.68
C ILE A 89 12.78 4.53 -8.22
N LEU A 90 13.12 5.63 -7.55
CA LEU A 90 13.57 5.66 -6.17
C LEU A 90 12.39 5.84 -5.23
N ALA A 91 12.35 5.06 -4.13
CA ALA A 91 11.33 5.22 -3.10
C ALA A 91 11.68 6.39 -2.18
N PRO A 92 10.84 7.46 -2.10
CA PRO A 92 11.14 8.71 -1.39
C PRO A 92 11.58 8.52 0.06
N THR A 93 10.89 7.62 0.76
CA THR A 93 11.11 7.37 2.20
C THR A 93 12.41 6.64 2.52
N THR A 94 13.14 6.20 1.50
CA THR A 94 14.38 5.43 1.64
C THR A 94 15.60 6.15 1.09
N MET A 95 15.39 7.31 0.47
CA MET A 95 16.48 8.14 -0.05
C MET A 95 17.27 8.80 1.07
N LEU A 96 18.55 8.99 0.85
CA LEU A 96 19.39 9.78 1.74
C LEU A 96 18.81 11.20 1.88
N THR A 97 18.65 11.67 3.09
CA THR A 97 18.22 13.04 3.37
C THR A 97 19.38 13.87 3.89
N GLN A 98 19.64 14.99 3.26
CA GLN A 98 20.61 15.95 3.77
C GLN A 98 20.00 16.73 4.94
N GLN A 99 20.52 16.53 6.15
CA GLN A 99 20.07 17.27 7.32
C GLN A 99 20.57 18.73 7.26
N GLY A 100 19.70 19.68 7.63
CA GLY A 100 20.06 21.09 7.80
C GLY A 100 19.82 22.01 6.60
N GLN A 101 19.43 21.52 5.45
CA GLN A 101 19.15 22.38 4.29
C GLN A 101 17.68 22.84 4.27
N ARG A 102 17.49 24.17 4.46
CA ARG A 102 16.15 24.81 4.46
C ARG A 102 15.62 25.20 3.06
N VAL A 103 16.48 25.18 2.03
CA VAL A 103 16.10 25.63 0.68
C VAL A 103 15.98 24.44 -0.24
N LYS A 104 14.76 24.17 -0.69
CA LYS A 104 14.44 23.15 -1.71
C LYS A 104 14.43 23.80 -3.10
N THR A 105 15.13 23.20 -4.07
CA THR A 105 15.11 23.60 -5.48
C THR A 105 15.23 22.36 -6.36
N ASP A 106 14.59 22.35 -7.52
CA ASP A 106 14.60 21.24 -8.48
C ASP A 106 16.03 20.77 -8.80
N LYS A 107 16.99 21.69 -8.96
CA LYS A 107 18.41 21.35 -9.19
C LYS A 107 19.03 20.57 -8.03
N ARG A 108 18.71 20.93 -6.78
CA ARG A 108 19.21 20.19 -5.61
C ARG A 108 18.57 18.83 -5.50
N ASP A 109 17.29 18.72 -5.83
CA ASP A 109 16.57 17.46 -5.82
C ASP A 109 17.13 16.53 -6.90
N ALA A 110 17.39 17.01 -8.12
CA ALA A 110 18.05 16.23 -9.17
C ALA A 110 19.46 15.77 -8.78
N ARG A 111 20.26 16.63 -8.13
CA ARG A 111 21.58 16.27 -7.60
C ARG A 111 21.47 15.19 -6.51
N LEU A 112 20.54 15.33 -5.57
CA LEU A 112 20.32 14.36 -4.50
C LEU A 112 19.93 12.99 -5.08
N ILE A 113 19.07 12.96 -6.10
CA ILE A 113 18.71 11.73 -6.80
C ILE A 113 19.94 11.12 -7.48
N ALA A 114 20.77 11.94 -8.16
CA ALA A 114 22.02 11.48 -8.74
C ALA A 114 22.98 10.89 -7.70
N GLN A 115 23.14 11.53 -6.55
CA GLN A 115 23.94 11.03 -5.42
C GLN A 115 23.39 9.71 -4.88
N CYS A 116 22.07 9.59 -4.70
CA CYS A 116 21.43 8.34 -4.30
C CYS A 116 21.76 7.21 -5.29
N LEU A 117 21.74 7.49 -6.60
CA LEU A 117 22.10 6.53 -7.65
C LEU A 117 23.59 6.17 -7.60
N CYS A 118 24.47 7.14 -7.32
CA CYS A 118 25.92 6.92 -7.23
C CYS A 118 26.28 6.00 -6.07
N TYR A 119 25.68 6.20 -4.91
CA TYR A 119 26.09 5.56 -3.66
C TYR A 119 25.12 4.48 -3.17
N GLY A 120 24.07 4.16 -3.93
CA GLY A 120 23.09 3.14 -3.56
C GLY A 120 22.22 3.51 -2.35
N GLY A 121 22.13 4.81 -2.01
CA GLY A 121 21.37 5.31 -0.87
C GLY A 121 19.87 5.37 -1.09
N TYR A 122 19.25 4.31 -1.65
CA TYR A 122 17.83 4.21 -1.94
C TYR A 122 17.37 2.76 -2.05
N HIS A 123 16.06 2.55 -1.99
CA HIS A 123 15.45 1.29 -2.42
C HIS A 123 14.65 1.53 -3.71
N PRO A 124 14.81 0.65 -4.73
CA PRO A 124 14.04 0.77 -5.96
C PRO A 124 12.55 0.46 -5.71
N VAL A 125 11.69 1.20 -6.40
CA VAL A 125 10.27 0.89 -6.45
C VAL A 125 10.05 -0.33 -7.34
N TYR A 126 9.20 -1.24 -6.90
CA TYR A 126 8.74 -2.34 -7.74
C TYR A 126 7.84 -1.81 -8.86
N ILE A 127 8.18 -2.13 -10.08
CA ILE A 127 7.39 -1.75 -11.26
C ILE A 127 6.39 -2.87 -11.56
N PRO A 128 5.09 -2.62 -11.44
CA PRO A 128 4.07 -3.61 -11.78
C PRO A 128 4.03 -3.89 -13.27
N THR A 129 3.44 -5.01 -13.66
CA THR A 129 3.06 -5.21 -15.07
C THR A 129 1.96 -4.20 -15.45
N GLY A 130 1.82 -3.87 -16.73
CA GLY A 130 0.77 -2.94 -17.16
C GLY A 130 -0.63 -3.38 -16.78
N GLU A 131 -0.89 -4.70 -16.76
CA GLU A 131 -2.16 -5.28 -16.33
C GLU A 131 -2.40 -5.09 -14.82
N ASP A 132 -1.40 -5.39 -13.97
CA ASP A 132 -1.51 -5.17 -12.52
C ASP A 132 -1.66 -3.68 -12.17
N ASP A 133 -1.00 -2.80 -12.94
CA ASP A 133 -1.14 -1.35 -12.77
C ASP A 133 -2.57 -0.88 -13.11
N ALA A 134 -3.13 -1.36 -14.22
CA ALA A 134 -4.51 -1.06 -14.61
C ALA A 134 -5.52 -1.55 -13.56
N VAL A 135 -5.35 -2.76 -13.04
CA VAL A 135 -6.19 -3.30 -11.96
C VAL A 135 -6.04 -2.49 -10.69
N LYS A 136 -4.83 -2.10 -10.32
CA LYS A 136 -4.56 -1.22 -9.17
C LYS A 136 -5.32 0.10 -9.29
N GLU A 137 -5.27 0.77 -10.45
CA GLU A 137 -6.00 2.02 -10.68
C GLU A 137 -7.52 1.83 -10.56
N TYR A 138 -8.05 0.70 -11.08
CA TYR A 138 -9.47 0.39 -10.95
C TYR A 138 -9.90 0.20 -9.48
N LEU A 139 -9.09 -0.48 -8.68
CA LEU A 139 -9.35 -0.68 -7.24
C LEU A 139 -9.33 0.64 -6.47
N ARG A 140 -8.36 1.52 -6.78
CA ARG A 140 -8.25 2.85 -6.17
C ARG A 140 -9.42 3.75 -6.57
N MET A 141 -9.81 3.77 -7.83
CA MET A 141 -11.00 4.48 -8.31
C MET A 141 -12.25 4.05 -7.54
N ARG A 142 -12.44 2.74 -7.32
CA ARG A 142 -13.54 2.23 -6.49
C ARG A 142 -13.48 2.76 -5.05
N ASP A 143 -12.29 2.87 -4.47
CA ASP A 143 -12.13 3.39 -3.11
C ASP A 143 -12.37 4.90 -3.03
N ASP A 144 -12.04 5.66 -4.06
CA ASP A 144 -12.41 7.08 -4.17
C ASP A 144 -13.93 7.25 -4.20
N HIS A 145 -14.66 6.39 -4.92
CA HIS A 145 -16.12 6.36 -4.89
C HIS A 145 -16.68 6.02 -3.50
N LYS A 146 -16.01 5.14 -2.74
CA LYS A 146 -16.37 4.87 -1.33
C LYS A 146 -16.17 6.07 -0.43
N LEU A 147 -15.12 6.85 -0.64
CA LEU A 147 -14.89 8.11 0.07
C LEU A 147 -15.96 9.16 -0.29
N ALA A 148 -16.31 9.28 -1.55
CA ALA A 148 -17.41 10.16 -2.01
C ALA A 148 -18.74 9.76 -1.36
N GLN A 149 -19.11 8.47 -1.35
CA GLN A 149 -20.29 7.96 -0.66
C GLN A 149 -20.27 8.30 0.83
N LYS A 150 -19.11 8.16 1.49
CA LYS A 150 -18.97 8.54 2.90
C LYS A 150 -19.23 10.02 3.13
N LYS A 151 -18.75 10.89 2.24
CA LYS A 151 -19.00 12.34 2.30
C LYS A 151 -20.49 12.65 2.15
N LEU A 152 -21.17 12.03 1.17
CA LEU A 152 -22.64 12.17 1.00
C LEU A 152 -23.39 11.73 2.26
N LYS A 153 -23.04 10.59 2.85
CA LYS A 153 -23.62 10.14 4.12
C LYS A 153 -23.45 11.15 5.26
N GLN A 154 -22.31 11.80 5.33
CA GLN A 154 -22.06 12.86 6.33
C GLN A 154 -22.90 14.11 6.06
N GLN A 155 -22.99 14.53 4.78
CA GLN A 155 -23.80 15.69 4.36
C GLN A 155 -25.27 15.47 4.67
N ILE A 156 -25.85 14.32 4.32
CA ILE A 156 -27.24 13.96 4.63
C ILE A 156 -27.49 13.98 6.13
N ASN A 157 -26.63 13.32 6.93
CA ASN A 157 -26.79 13.33 8.38
C ASN A 157 -26.70 14.73 8.98
N ALA A 158 -25.79 15.57 8.50
CA ALA A 158 -25.65 16.95 8.96
C ALA A 158 -26.84 17.80 8.53
N PHE A 159 -27.36 17.60 7.32
CA PHE A 159 -28.54 18.29 6.82
C PHE A 159 -29.78 18.03 7.72
N VAL A 160 -30.15 16.77 7.93
CA VAL A 160 -31.33 16.44 8.75
C VAL A 160 -31.17 16.87 10.19
N LEU A 161 -29.95 16.82 10.75
CA LEU A 161 -29.69 17.30 12.12
C LEU A 161 -29.89 18.82 12.26
N ARG A 162 -29.45 19.61 11.27
CA ARG A 162 -29.66 21.08 11.26
C ARG A 162 -31.16 21.47 11.22
N HIS A 163 -31.98 20.58 10.65
CA HIS A 163 -33.44 20.81 10.58
C HIS A 163 -34.22 20.11 11.71
N GLY A 164 -33.54 19.82 12.85
CA GLY A 164 -34.16 19.32 14.06
C GLY A 164 -34.48 17.82 14.08
N HIS A 165 -34.09 17.05 13.08
CA HIS A 165 -34.39 15.63 12.99
C HIS A 165 -33.23 14.79 13.40
N GLN A 166 -33.46 13.86 14.35
CA GLN A 166 -32.44 12.93 14.81
C GLN A 166 -32.93 11.48 14.72
N TYR A 167 -32.26 10.65 13.98
CA TYR A 167 -32.55 9.21 13.94
C TYR A 167 -31.94 8.48 15.11
N VAL A 168 -32.78 7.74 15.85
CA VAL A 168 -32.36 6.88 16.96
C VAL A 168 -32.21 5.45 16.44
N GLY A 169 -30.96 5.00 16.30
CA GLY A 169 -30.65 3.65 15.82
C GLY A 169 -29.44 3.60 14.91
N THR A 170 -29.22 2.43 14.31
CA THR A 170 -28.11 2.22 13.37
C THR A 170 -28.39 2.90 12.03
N LYS A 171 -27.58 3.89 11.69
CA LYS A 171 -27.70 4.63 10.44
C LYS A 171 -27.33 3.77 9.22
N TRP A 172 -27.86 4.14 8.06
CA TRP A 172 -27.60 3.51 6.74
C TRP A 172 -28.08 2.05 6.64
N THR A 173 -29.11 1.73 7.40
CA THR A 173 -29.93 0.52 7.25
C THR A 173 -31.19 0.86 6.45
N ILE A 174 -31.90 -0.16 5.96
CA ILE A 174 -33.18 0.01 5.27
C ILE A 174 -34.12 0.88 6.10
N LYS A 175 -34.21 0.62 7.42
CA LYS A 175 -35.05 1.42 8.33
C LYS A 175 -34.65 2.90 8.35
N HIS A 176 -33.33 3.20 8.38
CA HIS A 176 -32.87 4.60 8.35
C HIS A 176 -33.18 5.28 7.02
N ILE A 177 -32.96 4.59 5.89
CA ILE A 177 -33.27 5.13 4.54
C ILE A 177 -34.76 5.38 4.40
N THR A 178 -35.61 4.43 4.85
CA THR A 178 -37.07 4.63 4.86
C THR A 178 -37.49 5.82 5.73
N TRP A 179 -36.87 5.99 6.89
CA TRP A 179 -37.09 7.14 7.76
C TRP A 179 -36.72 8.46 7.06
N LEU A 180 -35.54 8.54 6.42
CA LEU A 180 -35.13 9.71 5.63
C LEU A 180 -36.15 10.08 4.54
N LYS A 181 -36.69 9.09 3.83
CA LYS A 181 -37.71 9.27 2.79
C LYS A 181 -39.06 9.76 3.33
N ARG A 182 -39.37 9.50 4.60
CA ARG A 182 -40.67 9.85 5.24
C ARG A 182 -40.61 11.09 6.13
N LEU A 183 -39.44 11.74 6.26
CA LEU A 183 -39.35 12.96 7.06
C LEU A 183 -40.30 14.03 6.53
N GLU A 184 -41.03 14.69 7.42
CA GLU A 184 -41.78 15.85 7.08
C GLU A 184 -40.88 17.08 7.10
N LEU A 185 -40.74 17.73 5.97
CA LEU A 185 -39.88 18.89 5.74
C LEU A 185 -40.63 19.88 4.85
N ASP A 186 -40.35 21.16 5.01
CA ASP A 186 -40.83 22.19 4.08
C ASP A 186 -40.39 21.84 2.64
N PRO A 187 -41.18 22.28 1.63
CA PRO A 187 -41.00 21.81 0.24
C PRO A 187 -39.56 21.91 -0.27
N MET A 188 -38.88 23.04 -0.05
CA MET A 188 -37.51 23.26 -0.52
C MET A 188 -36.48 22.38 0.22
N TYR A 189 -36.67 22.15 1.52
CA TYR A 189 -35.82 21.23 2.27
C TYR A 189 -36.06 19.76 1.85
N ARG A 190 -37.31 19.42 1.53
CA ARG A 190 -37.63 18.11 0.98
C ARG A 190 -36.93 17.87 -0.38
N GLU A 191 -37.00 18.85 -1.27
CA GLU A 191 -36.31 18.80 -2.56
C GLU A 191 -34.80 18.62 -2.37
N THR A 192 -34.20 19.44 -1.51
CA THR A 192 -32.75 19.32 -1.18
C THR A 192 -32.38 17.92 -0.65
N LEU A 193 -33.19 17.34 0.25
CA LEU A 193 -32.94 16.00 0.77
C LEU A 193 -33.09 14.95 -0.34
N ASN A 194 -34.09 15.10 -1.23
CA ASN A 194 -34.30 14.18 -2.33
C ASN A 194 -33.09 14.16 -3.29
N GLU A 195 -32.49 15.30 -3.61
CA GLU A 195 -31.29 15.42 -4.44
C GLU A 195 -30.06 14.74 -3.77
N TYR A 196 -29.88 14.96 -2.46
CA TYR A 196 -28.84 14.24 -1.72
C TYR A 196 -29.06 12.72 -1.71
N MET A 197 -30.32 12.27 -1.57
CA MET A 197 -30.65 10.85 -1.57
C MET A 197 -30.47 10.24 -2.96
N ALA A 198 -30.85 10.93 -4.03
CA ALA A 198 -30.60 10.51 -5.41
C ALA A 198 -29.09 10.31 -5.68
N SER A 199 -28.27 11.29 -5.30
CA SER A 199 -26.81 11.21 -5.40
C SER A 199 -26.23 10.03 -4.60
N TYR A 200 -26.78 9.75 -3.41
CA TYR A 200 -26.37 8.60 -2.59
C TYR A 200 -26.73 7.27 -3.27
N GLU A 201 -27.94 7.11 -3.80
CA GLU A 201 -28.41 5.90 -4.47
C GLU A 201 -27.62 5.64 -5.77
N GLU A 202 -27.35 6.69 -6.55
CA GLU A 202 -26.48 6.58 -7.73
C GLU A 202 -25.06 6.09 -7.37
N GLN A 203 -24.50 6.67 -6.32
CA GLN A 203 -23.16 6.29 -5.85
C GLN A 203 -23.12 4.85 -5.34
N GLU A 204 -24.19 4.39 -4.68
CA GLU A 204 -24.33 3.01 -4.21
C GLU A 204 -24.35 2.03 -5.39
N ALA A 205 -25.18 2.31 -6.41
CA ALA A 205 -25.26 1.51 -7.62
C ALA A 205 -23.92 1.45 -8.40
N LYS A 206 -23.16 2.58 -8.45
CA LYS A 206 -21.81 2.59 -9.03
C LYS A 206 -20.87 1.65 -8.29
N ILE A 207 -20.85 1.72 -6.97
CA ILE A 207 -19.97 0.88 -6.13
C ILE A 207 -20.32 -0.59 -6.29
N GLU A 208 -21.60 -0.96 -6.34
CA GLU A 208 -22.04 -2.35 -6.57
C GLU A 208 -21.52 -2.89 -7.91
N ARG A 209 -21.61 -2.09 -9.00
CA ARG A 209 -21.04 -2.47 -10.30
C ARG A 209 -19.52 -2.68 -10.23
N TYR A 210 -18.81 -1.80 -9.51
CA TYR A 210 -17.36 -1.92 -9.36
C TYR A 210 -17.00 -3.15 -8.53
N ASP A 211 -17.71 -3.41 -7.44
CA ASP A 211 -17.50 -4.59 -6.60
C ASP A 211 -17.73 -5.88 -7.41
N LYS A 212 -18.77 -5.93 -8.24
CA LYS A 212 -19.02 -7.06 -9.16
C LYS A 212 -17.86 -7.26 -10.15
N ARG A 213 -17.40 -6.18 -10.79
CA ARG A 213 -16.27 -6.24 -11.71
C ARG A 213 -14.98 -6.69 -11.03
N ILE A 214 -14.73 -6.26 -9.80
CA ILE A 214 -13.59 -6.70 -9.00
C ILE A 214 -13.66 -8.20 -8.70
N GLU A 215 -14.83 -8.74 -8.47
CA GLU A 215 -15.00 -10.19 -8.29
C GLU A 215 -14.72 -10.98 -9.58
N GLU A 216 -15.12 -10.45 -10.74
CA GLU A 216 -14.80 -11.01 -12.05
C GLU A 216 -13.28 -11.02 -12.29
N ILE A 217 -12.60 -9.89 -12.07
CA ILE A 217 -11.13 -9.77 -12.19
C ILE A 217 -10.43 -10.75 -11.24
N ALA A 218 -10.87 -10.84 -10.00
CA ALA A 218 -10.27 -11.75 -9.02
C ALA A 218 -10.51 -13.24 -9.36
N ALA A 219 -11.48 -13.55 -10.22
CA ALA A 219 -11.74 -14.90 -10.72
C ALA A 219 -10.87 -15.27 -11.94
N GLU A 220 -10.16 -14.33 -12.54
CA GLU A 220 -9.25 -14.61 -13.65
C GLU A 220 -8.09 -15.52 -13.18
N ALA A 221 -7.61 -16.39 -14.05
CA ALA A 221 -6.60 -17.40 -13.74
C ALA A 221 -5.36 -16.84 -13.04
N ARG A 222 -4.96 -15.61 -13.40
CA ARG A 222 -3.82 -14.89 -12.84
C ARG A 222 -3.97 -14.61 -11.34
N TYR A 223 -5.18 -14.27 -10.87
CA TYR A 223 -5.41 -13.79 -9.49
C TYR A 223 -6.14 -14.79 -8.61
N GLN A 224 -6.93 -15.70 -9.23
CA GLN A 224 -7.91 -16.53 -8.55
C GLN A 224 -7.36 -17.31 -7.36
N GLU A 225 -6.24 -18.01 -7.56
CA GLU A 225 -5.65 -18.86 -6.53
C GLU A 225 -5.22 -18.02 -5.31
N ASN A 226 -4.49 -16.95 -5.55
CA ASN A 226 -3.97 -16.06 -4.51
C ASN A 226 -5.08 -15.28 -3.80
N ALA A 227 -6.09 -14.81 -4.54
CA ALA A 227 -7.24 -14.13 -3.97
C ALA A 227 -8.06 -15.05 -3.05
N LYS A 228 -8.26 -16.30 -3.44
CA LYS A 228 -8.93 -17.33 -2.63
C LYS A 228 -8.13 -17.66 -1.36
N LYS A 229 -6.80 -17.83 -1.46
CA LYS A 229 -5.91 -18.06 -0.29
C LYS A 229 -6.03 -16.91 0.71
N LEU A 230 -5.92 -15.66 0.25
CA LEU A 230 -6.03 -14.48 1.12
C LEU A 230 -7.44 -14.32 1.69
N GLY A 231 -8.48 -14.70 0.94
CA GLY A 231 -9.87 -14.74 1.40
C GLY A 231 -10.13 -15.67 2.59
N CYS A 232 -9.21 -16.60 2.90
CA CYS A 232 -9.29 -17.45 4.09
C CYS A 232 -9.06 -16.69 5.39
N PHE A 233 -8.42 -15.52 5.36
CA PHE A 233 -8.29 -14.68 6.54
C PHE A 233 -9.61 -13.95 6.86
N LEU A 234 -9.96 -13.92 8.14
CA LEU A 234 -11.06 -13.09 8.61
C LEU A 234 -10.74 -11.60 8.35
N GLY A 235 -11.68 -10.88 7.76
CA GLY A 235 -11.51 -9.44 7.46
C GLY A 235 -10.92 -9.15 6.08
N ILE A 236 -10.33 -10.13 5.39
CA ILE A 236 -9.88 -9.99 4.00
C ILE A 236 -10.98 -10.53 3.06
N ARG A 237 -11.49 -9.66 2.19
CA ARG A 237 -12.43 -10.01 1.12
C ARG A 237 -11.77 -9.75 -0.23
N THR A 238 -12.49 -10.05 -1.30
CA THR A 238 -12.02 -10.00 -2.70
C THR A 238 -11.28 -8.70 -3.03
N HIS A 239 -11.88 -7.54 -2.78
CA HIS A 239 -11.25 -6.24 -3.01
C HIS A 239 -9.90 -6.11 -2.26
N THR A 240 -9.87 -6.40 -0.94
CA THR A 240 -8.64 -6.31 -0.15
C THR A 240 -7.60 -7.33 -0.60
N ALA A 241 -8.02 -8.57 -0.94
CA ALA A 241 -7.12 -9.60 -1.44
C ALA A 241 -6.47 -9.18 -2.76
N LEU A 242 -7.26 -8.71 -3.72
CA LEU A 242 -6.77 -8.27 -5.03
C LEU A 242 -5.86 -7.04 -4.89
N SER A 243 -6.22 -6.05 -4.06
CA SER A 243 -5.35 -4.90 -3.77
C SER A 243 -4.00 -5.32 -3.19
N LEU A 244 -3.98 -6.28 -2.24
CA LEU A 244 -2.74 -6.81 -1.69
C LEU A 244 -1.87 -7.47 -2.76
N ILE A 245 -2.48 -8.20 -3.71
CA ILE A 245 -1.76 -8.88 -4.80
C ILE A 245 -1.12 -7.85 -5.74
N VAL A 246 -1.93 -6.97 -6.34
CA VAL A 246 -1.45 -6.09 -7.41
C VAL A 246 -0.57 -4.94 -6.93
N GLU A 247 -0.77 -4.43 -5.72
CA GLU A 247 0.08 -3.37 -5.17
C GLU A 247 1.35 -3.88 -4.49
N THR A 248 1.39 -5.14 -4.09
CA THR A 248 2.61 -5.75 -3.57
C THR A 248 3.47 -6.31 -4.70
N GLY A 249 2.84 -6.90 -5.73
CA GLY A 249 3.52 -7.62 -6.80
C GLY A 249 4.23 -8.87 -6.27
N ASP A 250 5.56 -8.88 -6.29
CA ASP A 250 6.33 -10.01 -5.78
C ASP A 250 6.54 -9.95 -4.25
N PHE A 251 5.87 -10.84 -3.52
CA PHE A 251 6.03 -10.98 -2.06
C PHE A 251 7.40 -11.55 -1.66
N LYS A 252 8.08 -12.28 -2.57
CA LYS A 252 9.39 -12.89 -2.28
C LYS A 252 10.52 -11.86 -2.20
N ARG A 253 10.30 -10.63 -2.74
CA ARG A 253 11.25 -9.53 -2.57
C ARG A 253 11.45 -9.09 -1.11
N PHE A 254 10.57 -9.49 -0.21
CA PHE A 254 10.70 -9.26 1.22
C PHE A 254 11.25 -10.49 1.91
N ALA A 255 12.42 -10.39 2.55
CA ALA A 255 13.08 -11.50 3.20
C ALA A 255 12.26 -12.13 4.35
N LYS A 256 11.39 -11.34 5.00
CA LYS A 256 10.55 -11.78 6.14
C LYS A 256 9.30 -10.93 6.28
N GLY A 257 8.26 -11.43 6.96
CA GLY A 257 7.00 -10.72 7.16
C GLY A 257 7.14 -9.37 7.87
N ASN A 258 8.12 -9.18 8.74
CA ASN A 258 8.38 -7.88 9.37
C ASN A 258 8.87 -6.82 8.36
N THR A 259 9.64 -7.22 7.35
CA THR A 259 10.08 -6.32 6.26
C THR A 259 8.88 -5.92 5.40
N TYR A 260 7.97 -6.87 5.11
CA TYR A 260 6.71 -6.56 4.44
C TYR A 260 5.83 -5.61 5.27
N ALA A 261 5.72 -5.82 6.59
CA ALA A 261 4.99 -4.91 7.47
C ALA A 261 5.62 -3.50 7.52
N ALA A 262 6.95 -3.39 7.40
CA ALA A 262 7.65 -2.11 7.28
C ALA A 262 7.34 -1.40 5.96
N PHE A 263 7.31 -2.12 4.84
CA PHE A 263 6.87 -1.60 3.52
C PHE A 263 5.45 -1.01 3.57
N LEU A 264 4.59 -1.56 4.40
CA LEU A 264 3.23 -1.05 4.64
C LEU A 264 3.18 0.13 5.64
N GLY A 265 4.31 0.49 6.25
CA GLY A 265 4.38 1.50 7.30
C GLY A 265 3.69 1.10 8.60
N LEU A 266 3.59 -0.22 8.87
CA LEU A 266 3.03 -0.79 10.10
C LEU A 266 4.10 -1.14 11.13
N ALA A 267 5.37 -1.02 10.80
CA ALA A 267 6.46 -1.20 11.76
C ALA A 267 6.41 -0.10 12.83
N PRO A 268 6.62 -0.45 14.13
CA PRO A 268 6.73 0.57 15.16
C PRO A 268 8.00 1.39 14.93
N GLY A 269 7.89 2.70 15.10
CA GLY A 269 9.05 3.56 15.22
C GLY A 269 9.64 3.42 16.63
N GLU A 270 10.95 3.60 16.71
CA GLU A 270 11.68 3.66 17.98
C GLU A 270 12.68 4.81 17.90
N HIS A 271 12.76 5.60 18.96
CA HIS A 271 13.74 6.65 19.13
C HIS A 271 14.38 6.45 20.50
N SER A 272 15.32 5.53 20.54
CA SER A 272 16.00 5.14 21.78
C SER A 272 17.43 5.63 21.76
N SER A 273 17.88 6.15 22.90
CA SER A 273 19.27 6.53 23.12
C SER A 273 19.77 5.92 24.44
N SER A 274 20.85 5.15 24.37
CA SER A 274 21.44 4.46 25.52
C SER A 274 20.39 3.62 26.29
N THR A 275 20.13 3.93 27.54
CA THR A 275 19.15 3.21 28.41
C THR A 275 17.72 3.65 28.22
N ASN A 276 17.45 4.76 27.51
CA ASN A 276 16.11 5.32 27.34
C ASN A 276 15.44 4.73 26.08
N VAL A 277 14.51 3.80 26.25
CA VAL A 277 13.73 3.20 25.17
C VAL A 277 12.44 3.97 24.96
N ASN A 278 12.38 4.82 23.94
CA ASN A 278 11.17 5.56 23.55
C ASN A 278 10.52 4.89 22.33
N ARG A 279 9.45 4.14 22.58
CA ARG A 279 8.66 3.47 21.52
C ARG A 279 7.61 4.42 20.97
N LEU A 280 7.74 4.70 19.69
CA LEU A 280 6.80 5.52 18.93
C LEU A 280 5.64 4.70 18.38
N GLY A 281 4.67 5.34 17.74
CA GLY A 281 3.62 4.67 16.99
C GLY A 281 4.16 3.95 15.75
N ILE A 282 3.27 3.52 14.85
CA ILE A 282 3.68 2.97 13.55
C ILE A 282 4.34 4.07 12.71
N SER A 283 5.32 3.68 11.87
CA SER A 283 6.12 4.62 11.05
C SER A 283 5.29 5.41 10.05
N LYS A 284 4.19 4.83 9.55
CA LYS A 284 3.33 5.38 8.48
C LYS A 284 4.07 5.63 7.15
N ALA A 285 5.34 5.31 7.06
CA ALA A 285 6.12 5.34 5.83
C ALA A 285 5.77 4.13 4.94
N GLY A 286 5.63 4.34 3.64
CA GLY A 286 5.34 3.27 2.67
C GLY A 286 3.90 3.27 2.17
N ASN A 287 3.39 2.11 1.72
CA ASN A 287 2.11 2.02 1.03
C ASN A 287 0.91 2.33 1.95
N THR A 288 0.38 3.55 1.83
CA THR A 288 -0.73 4.04 2.65
C THR A 288 -2.04 3.34 2.33
N HIS A 289 -2.30 3.03 1.07
CA HIS A 289 -3.54 2.38 0.65
C HIS A 289 -3.65 0.98 1.28
N LEU A 290 -2.65 0.12 1.08
CA LEU A 290 -2.63 -1.22 1.68
C LEU A 290 -2.63 -1.19 3.21
N ARG A 291 -1.94 -0.21 3.83
CA ARG A 291 -1.99 -0.01 5.28
C ARG A 291 -3.42 0.24 5.76
N CYS A 292 -4.16 1.13 5.08
CA CYS A 292 -5.56 1.41 5.41
C CYS A 292 -6.43 0.15 5.29
N LEU A 293 -6.30 -0.61 4.20
CA LEU A 293 -7.06 -1.85 3.97
C LEU A 293 -6.78 -2.90 5.06
N LEU A 294 -5.51 -3.09 5.44
CA LEU A 294 -5.16 -4.03 6.51
C LEU A 294 -5.63 -3.57 7.90
N ILE A 295 -5.66 -2.28 8.18
CA ILE A 295 -6.25 -1.76 9.42
C ILE A 295 -7.76 -2.01 9.45
N GLU A 296 -8.47 -1.83 8.33
CA GLU A 296 -9.90 -2.16 8.25
C GLU A 296 -10.14 -3.67 8.38
N ALA A 297 -9.33 -4.50 7.75
CA ALA A 297 -9.37 -5.96 7.93
C ALA A 297 -9.15 -6.34 9.40
N ALA A 298 -8.14 -5.75 10.06
CA ALA A 298 -7.86 -5.96 11.47
C ALA A 298 -9.04 -5.56 12.39
N LYS A 299 -9.74 -4.46 12.09
CA LYS A 299 -10.98 -4.09 12.80
C LYS A 299 -12.04 -5.19 12.72
N GLY A 300 -12.15 -5.86 11.56
CA GLY A 300 -13.03 -7.02 11.37
C GLY A 300 -12.60 -8.22 12.24
N ILE A 301 -11.31 -8.50 12.30
CA ILE A 301 -10.73 -9.57 13.14
C ILE A 301 -10.98 -9.28 14.63
N CYS A 302 -10.85 -8.05 15.08
CA CYS A 302 -11.01 -7.63 16.47
C CYS A 302 -12.45 -7.75 16.99
N LYS A 303 -13.43 -8.05 16.14
CA LYS A 303 -14.83 -8.25 16.52
C LYS A 303 -15.15 -9.74 16.73
N GLY A 304 -15.98 -10.05 17.73
CA GLY A 304 -16.47 -11.40 18.01
C GLY A 304 -15.54 -12.28 18.84
N ALA A 305 -15.99 -13.50 19.17
CA ALA A 305 -15.31 -14.42 20.06
C ALA A 305 -14.10 -15.11 19.42
N ILE A 306 -13.08 -15.44 20.24
CA ILE A 306 -11.90 -16.20 19.80
C ILE A 306 -12.35 -17.56 19.29
N GLY A 307 -11.79 -18.02 18.16
CA GLY A 307 -12.13 -19.30 17.53
C GLY A 307 -13.44 -19.30 16.72
N HIS A 308 -14.30 -18.29 16.87
CA HIS A 308 -15.56 -18.24 16.12
C HIS A 308 -15.33 -17.94 14.63
N LYS A 309 -15.91 -18.77 13.77
CA LYS A 309 -15.98 -18.61 12.31
C LYS A 309 -17.41 -18.32 11.87
N SER A 310 -17.62 -17.23 11.16
CA SER A 310 -18.93 -16.96 10.53
C SER A 310 -19.21 -17.90 9.37
N LYS A 311 -20.50 -18.08 8.99
CA LYS A 311 -20.90 -18.85 7.81
C LYS A 311 -20.19 -18.34 6.53
N ALA A 312 -20.07 -17.02 6.35
CA ALA A 312 -19.39 -16.40 5.24
C ALA A 312 -17.89 -16.73 5.17
N LEU A 313 -17.18 -16.81 6.32
CA LEU A 313 -15.78 -17.23 6.33
C LEU A 313 -15.64 -18.70 5.96
N ARG A 314 -16.49 -19.58 6.50
CA ARG A 314 -16.47 -21.01 6.16
C ARG A 314 -16.71 -21.22 4.65
N SER A 315 -17.65 -20.47 4.05
CA SER A 315 -17.91 -20.51 2.61
C SER A 315 -16.68 -20.12 1.79
N ARG A 316 -15.94 -19.06 2.18
CA ARG A 316 -14.71 -18.66 1.48
C ARG A 316 -13.57 -19.66 1.64
N GLN A 317 -13.51 -20.37 2.77
CA GLN A 317 -12.53 -21.44 3.02
C GLN A 317 -12.87 -22.76 2.33
N SER A 318 -14.12 -22.96 1.94
CA SER A 318 -14.57 -24.18 1.26
C SER A 318 -13.79 -24.40 -0.04
N GLY A 319 -13.28 -25.61 -0.23
CA GLY A 319 -12.49 -25.99 -1.41
C GLY A 319 -11.02 -25.56 -1.36
N GLN A 320 -10.57 -24.91 -0.28
CA GLN A 320 -9.14 -24.59 -0.11
C GLN A 320 -8.38 -25.76 0.54
N ALA A 321 -7.06 -25.84 0.27
CA ALA A 321 -6.20 -26.84 0.87
C ALA A 321 -6.22 -26.76 2.41
N ALA A 322 -6.23 -27.90 3.09
CA ALA A 322 -6.31 -27.98 4.54
C ALA A 322 -5.20 -27.16 5.26
N GLY A 323 -3.98 -27.16 4.73
CA GLY A 323 -2.86 -26.35 5.27
C GLY A 323 -3.11 -24.85 5.20
N VAL A 324 -3.73 -24.35 4.10
CA VAL A 324 -4.11 -22.94 3.91
C VAL A 324 -5.18 -22.55 4.94
N ILE A 325 -6.20 -23.38 5.11
CA ILE A 325 -7.27 -23.15 6.09
C ILE A 325 -6.70 -23.13 7.51
N ALA A 326 -5.90 -24.14 7.85
CA ALA A 326 -5.31 -24.25 9.20
C ALA A 326 -4.41 -23.05 9.53
N TYR A 327 -3.60 -22.58 8.56
CA TYR A 327 -2.77 -21.40 8.72
C TYR A 327 -3.60 -20.12 8.93
N ALA A 328 -4.64 -19.91 8.15
CA ALA A 328 -5.53 -18.77 8.30
C ALA A 328 -6.31 -18.80 9.63
N ASP A 329 -6.74 -19.97 10.08
CA ASP A 329 -7.43 -20.14 11.36
C ASP A 329 -6.52 -19.88 12.56
N LYS A 330 -5.29 -20.39 12.49
CA LYS A 330 -4.25 -20.06 13.48
C LYS A 330 -4.04 -18.55 13.57
N ALA A 331 -3.94 -17.88 12.43
CA ALA A 331 -3.83 -16.43 12.37
C ALA A 331 -5.04 -15.73 13.00
N ASN A 332 -6.27 -16.11 12.60
CA ASN A 332 -7.49 -15.50 13.11
C ASN A 332 -7.62 -15.64 14.64
N THR A 333 -7.30 -16.82 15.16
CA THR A 333 -7.35 -17.10 16.62
C THR A 333 -6.29 -16.29 17.36
N ARG A 334 -5.04 -16.31 16.88
CA ARG A 334 -3.91 -15.61 17.49
C ARG A 334 -4.11 -14.09 17.49
N LEU A 335 -4.52 -13.52 16.35
CA LEU A 335 -4.71 -12.07 16.18
C LEU A 335 -5.83 -11.56 17.09
N ARG A 336 -6.93 -12.29 17.17
CA ARG A 336 -8.05 -11.95 18.05
C ARG A 336 -7.67 -12.07 19.52
N GLY A 337 -6.95 -13.14 19.90
CA GLY A 337 -6.39 -13.31 21.26
C GLY A 337 -5.44 -12.18 21.64
N LYS A 338 -4.55 -11.77 20.73
CA LYS A 338 -3.65 -10.63 20.90
C LYS A 338 -4.41 -9.33 21.15
N TYR A 339 -5.45 -9.06 20.35
CA TYR A 339 -6.28 -7.87 20.54
C TYR A 339 -6.87 -7.82 21.95
N TYR A 340 -7.55 -8.87 22.40
CA TYR A 340 -8.17 -8.90 23.72
C TYR A 340 -7.14 -8.86 24.86
N LYS A 341 -5.98 -9.50 24.68
CA LYS A 341 -4.88 -9.38 25.64
C LYS A 341 -4.43 -7.93 25.78
N MET A 342 -4.22 -7.20 24.66
CA MET A 342 -3.80 -5.79 24.71
C MET A 342 -4.86 -4.89 25.36
N ILE A 343 -6.14 -5.10 25.06
CA ILE A 343 -7.24 -4.32 25.68
C ILE A 343 -7.29 -4.57 27.19
N ARG A 344 -7.17 -5.83 27.64
CA ARG A 344 -7.12 -6.16 29.09
C ARG A 344 -5.94 -5.50 29.80
N HIS A 345 -4.81 -5.29 29.11
CA HIS A 345 -3.66 -4.55 29.65
C HIS A 345 -3.76 -3.03 29.44
N GLY A 346 -4.96 -2.48 29.25
CA GLY A 346 -5.22 -1.03 29.18
C GLY A 346 -4.71 -0.33 27.92
N LYS A 347 -4.31 -1.05 26.86
CA LYS A 347 -3.87 -0.42 25.62
C LYS A 347 -5.05 0.22 24.87
N LYS A 348 -4.85 1.42 24.34
CA LYS A 348 -5.86 2.10 23.51
C LYS A 348 -6.27 1.24 22.32
N LYS A 349 -7.57 1.20 22.01
CA LYS A 349 -8.16 0.36 20.95
C LYS A 349 -7.42 0.49 19.59
N ASN A 350 -7.13 1.72 19.16
CA ASN A 350 -6.45 1.93 17.88
C ASN A 350 -5.01 1.41 17.86
N VAL A 351 -4.31 1.44 19.02
CA VAL A 351 -2.97 0.85 19.15
C VAL A 351 -3.05 -0.67 19.03
N ALA A 352 -4.04 -1.30 19.68
CA ALA A 352 -4.26 -2.74 19.58
C ALA A 352 -4.61 -3.17 18.16
N VAL A 353 -5.48 -2.43 17.46
CA VAL A 353 -5.83 -2.69 16.05
C VAL A 353 -4.61 -2.56 15.13
N ALA A 354 -3.77 -1.53 15.30
CA ALA A 354 -2.54 -1.38 14.51
C ALA A 354 -1.55 -2.53 14.74
N ALA A 355 -1.42 -3.00 15.98
CA ALA A 355 -0.59 -4.17 16.30
C ALA A 355 -1.12 -5.48 15.70
N VAL A 356 -2.44 -5.62 15.59
CA VAL A 356 -3.10 -6.74 14.89
C VAL A 356 -2.87 -6.62 13.37
N ALA A 357 -3.04 -5.43 12.79
CA ALA A 357 -2.82 -5.20 11.36
C ALA A 357 -1.37 -5.51 10.95
N ARG A 358 -0.39 -5.12 11.77
CA ARG A 358 1.02 -5.47 11.54
C ARG A 358 1.25 -6.99 11.50
N GLU A 359 0.70 -7.71 12.45
CA GLU A 359 0.87 -9.17 12.51
C GLU A 359 0.07 -9.87 11.40
N LEU A 360 -1.11 -9.33 11.02
CA LEU A 360 -1.87 -9.79 9.85
C LEU A 360 -1.02 -9.64 8.56
N ALA A 361 -0.30 -8.53 8.39
CA ALA A 361 0.62 -8.38 7.27
C ALA A 361 1.68 -9.48 7.23
N CYS A 362 2.24 -9.88 8.37
CA CYS A 362 3.18 -11.00 8.43
C CYS A 362 2.54 -12.33 8.02
N PHE A 363 1.29 -12.58 8.43
CA PHE A 363 0.54 -13.77 8.00
C PHE A 363 0.20 -13.74 6.51
N VAL A 364 -0.17 -12.58 5.97
CA VAL A 364 -0.39 -12.40 4.52
C VAL A 364 0.90 -12.73 3.75
N TRP A 365 2.04 -12.18 4.18
CA TRP A 365 3.34 -12.49 3.58
C TRP A 365 3.64 -14.00 3.63
N GLY A 366 3.47 -14.64 4.78
CA GLY A 366 3.69 -16.08 4.94
C GLY A 366 2.80 -16.92 4.01
N MET A 367 1.51 -16.56 3.87
CA MET A 367 0.59 -17.22 2.95
C MET A 367 1.04 -17.10 1.50
N MET A 368 1.48 -15.91 1.08
CA MET A 368 1.85 -15.61 -0.31
C MET A 368 3.23 -16.16 -0.70
N THR A 369 4.10 -16.38 0.26
CA THR A 369 5.45 -16.97 0.02
C THR A 369 5.52 -18.47 0.27
N GLY A 370 4.40 -19.09 0.66
CA GLY A 370 4.36 -20.53 0.98
C GLY A 370 4.92 -20.88 2.36
N ASN A 371 5.30 -19.89 3.19
CA ASN A 371 5.78 -20.09 4.56
C ASN A 371 4.61 -20.37 5.52
N ILE A 372 3.82 -21.41 5.24
CA ILE A 372 2.60 -21.78 5.96
C ILE A 372 2.79 -22.98 6.90
N SER A 373 4.03 -23.43 7.19
CA SER A 373 4.28 -24.56 8.07
C SER A 373 3.63 -24.31 9.44
N VAL A 374 2.59 -25.06 9.73
CA VAL A 374 2.07 -25.22 11.09
C VAL A 374 3.04 -26.18 11.76
N ALA A 375 3.92 -25.70 12.66
CA ALA A 375 4.69 -26.59 13.49
C ALA A 375 3.70 -27.55 14.17
N SER A 376 3.69 -28.80 13.76
CA SER A 376 2.98 -29.87 14.42
C SER A 376 3.62 -30.02 15.80
N ASN A 377 2.98 -29.49 16.84
CA ASN A 377 3.26 -29.91 18.21
C ASN A 377 2.81 -31.38 18.33
N THR A 378 3.57 -32.30 17.78
CA THR A 378 3.56 -33.67 18.26
C THR A 378 4.30 -33.67 19.58
N CYS A 379 3.54 -33.48 20.65
CA CYS A 379 3.95 -33.89 21.99
C CYS A 379 4.00 -35.43 21.97
N THR A 380 5.14 -35.99 21.59
CA THR A 380 5.48 -37.38 21.91
C THR A 380 5.72 -37.41 23.42
N SER A 381 4.70 -37.81 24.17
CA SER A 381 4.87 -38.33 25.54
C SER A 381 5.72 -39.60 25.44
N ALA A 382 7.01 -39.47 25.69
CA ALA A 382 7.85 -40.59 26.01
C ALA A 382 7.48 -41.02 27.45
N LEU A 383 6.57 -41.97 27.56
CA LEU A 383 6.48 -42.85 28.69
C LEU A 383 7.49 -43.97 28.46
N ASP A 384 8.72 -43.76 28.88
CA ASP A 384 9.64 -44.85 29.10
C ASP A 384 9.36 -45.45 30.46
N VAL A 385 8.80 -46.63 30.39
CA VAL A 385 8.71 -47.57 31.50
C VAL A 385 10.11 -48.19 31.68
N SER A 386 10.82 -47.79 32.71
CA SER A 386 11.96 -48.54 33.22
C SER A 386 11.48 -49.75 34.00
N GLN A 387 11.71 -50.95 33.47
CA GLN A 387 11.85 -52.18 34.24
C GLN A 387 13.14 -52.86 33.82
N GLY A 388 13.98 -53.19 34.81
CA GLY A 388 15.12 -54.07 34.69
C GLY A 388 16.29 -53.61 35.55
#